data_bec16e9b51c80cf1631ebe330cd0eaf0
#
_entry.id   bec16e9b51c80cf1631ebe330cd0eaf0
#
_cell.length_a   1.000
_cell.length_b   1.000
_cell.length_c   1.000
_cell.angle_alpha   90.00
_cell.angle_beta   90.00
_cell.angle_gamma   90.00
#
_symmetry.space_group_name_H-M   'P 1'
#
loop_
_entity.id
_entity.type
_entity.pdbx_description
1 polymer ?
#
loop_
_entity_poly.entity_id
_entity_poly.type
_entity_poly.pdbx_seq_one_letter_code
_entity_poly.pdbx_strand_id
1 'polypeptide(L)'
;VEILRQGGVIVYPTDSGYALGCMIGDKHAMDRIVAIRKLPDGHNFTLVCSDLSELSTYATVSNVAYRLIKNNTPGRYTFILTATKELPRRLMTSKRKTIGLRVPDNQIALDLLKALGEPILSCSLMLPDNEHMTYSDPEEIRECLERQVDLIIHPDNLFPLLLPVHLLPTVNRHLENQC
;
A
#
# COMPACT_ATOMS: atom_id res chain seq x y z
N VAL A 1 2.58 -13.72 -8.48
CA VAL A 1 2.45 -14.36 -7.16
C VAL A 1 3.77 -15.01 -6.75
N GLU A 2 4.31 -15.90 -7.59
CA GLU A 2 5.52 -16.68 -7.26
C GLU A 2 6.71 -15.79 -6.87
N ILE A 3 6.99 -14.75 -7.65
CA ILE A 3 8.05 -13.77 -7.37
C ILE A 3 7.89 -13.16 -5.98
N LEU A 4 6.68 -12.74 -5.61
CA LEU A 4 6.41 -12.19 -4.28
C LEU A 4 6.69 -13.22 -3.18
N ARG A 5 6.21 -14.46 -3.33
CA ARG A 5 6.43 -15.54 -2.35
C ARG A 5 7.90 -15.93 -2.19
N GLN A 6 8.73 -15.68 -3.21
CA GLN A 6 10.17 -15.88 -3.17
C GLN A 6 10.95 -14.67 -2.61
N GLY A 7 10.26 -13.68 -2.04
CA GLY A 7 10.88 -12.48 -1.48
C GLY A 7 11.18 -11.38 -2.50
N GLY A 8 10.50 -11.40 -3.64
CA GLY A 8 10.65 -10.40 -4.68
C GLY A 8 9.97 -9.08 -4.33
N VAL A 9 10.50 -8.02 -4.92
CA VAL A 9 9.92 -6.68 -4.94
C VAL A 9 9.30 -6.43 -6.30
N ILE A 10 8.05 -6.01 -6.33
CA ILE A 10 7.32 -5.70 -7.57
C ILE A 10 6.96 -4.23 -7.67
N VAL A 11 6.80 -3.76 -8.91
CA VAL A 11 6.09 -2.53 -9.26
C VAL A 11 4.73 -2.93 -9.84
N TYR A 12 3.65 -2.32 -9.36
CA TYR A 12 2.31 -2.64 -9.84
C TYR A 12 1.43 -1.39 -9.89
N PRO A 13 0.44 -1.34 -10.81
CA PRO A 13 -0.45 -0.20 -10.96
C PRO A 13 -1.50 -0.17 -9.85
N THR A 14 -1.87 1.03 -9.44
CA THR A 14 -3.02 1.31 -8.57
C THR A 14 -3.88 2.42 -9.18
N ASP A 15 -5.01 2.72 -8.57
CA ASP A 15 -5.89 3.84 -8.95
C ASP A 15 -5.31 5.23 -8.61
N SER A 16 -4.13 5.29 -8.01
CA SER A 16 -3.42 6.54 -7.68
C SER A 16 -1.98 6.59 -8.21
N GLY A 17 -1.63 5.71 -9.14
CA GLY A 17 -0.30 5.58 -9.70
C GLY A 17 0.34 4.23 -9.42
N TYR A 18 1.59 4.09 -9.79
CA TYR A 18 2.34 2.88 -9.50
C TYR A 18 2.80 2.83 -8.05
N ALA A 19 2.94 1.63 -7.54
CA ALA A 19 3.45 1.36 -6.20
C ALA A 19 4.50 0.26 -6.23
N LEU A 20 5.42 0.31 -5.26
CA LEU A 20 6.31 -0.79 -4.91
C LEU A 20 5.60 -1.69 -3.91
N GLY A 21 5.76 -3.00 -4.07
CA GLY A 21 5.14 -3.97 -3.17
C GLY A 21 6.03 -5.17 -2.89
N CYS A 22 5.86 -5.74 -1.70
CA CYS A 22 6.47 -6.99 -1.28
C CYS A 22 5.58 -7.75 -0.29
N MET A 23 5.96 -8.98 0.04
CA MET A 23 5.24 -9.77 1.05
C MET A 23 5.32 -9.14 2.44
N ILE A 24 4.24 -9.30 3.20
CA ILE A 24 4.25 -8.98 4.64
C ILE A 24 5.28 -9.88 5.33
N GLY A 25 6.10 -9.25 6.17
CA GLY A 25 7.04 -10.02 6.97
C GLY A 25 8.39 -10.27 6.30
N ASP A 26 8.54 -10.05 5.02
CA ASP A 26 9.83 -10.14 4.35
C ASP A 26 10.66 -8.88 4.61
N LYS A 27 11.59 -9.01 5.58
CA LYS A 27 12.47 -7.90 5.95
C LYS A 27 13.39 -7.49 4.80
N HIS A 28 13.93 -8.46 4.07
CA HIS A 28 14.89 -8.18 3.00
C HIS A 28 14.22 -7.42 1.84
N ALA A 29 13.05 -7.85 1.41
CA ALA A 29 12.27 -7.16 0.38
C ALA A 29 11.86 -5.76 0.84
N MET A 30 11.45 -5.60 2.11
CA MET A 30 11.12 -4.29 2.68
C MET A 30 12.36 -3.37 2.69
N ASP A 31 13.53 -3.84 3.11
CA ASP A 31 14.77 -3.06 3.13
C ASP A 31 15.16 -2.63 1.70
N ARG A 32 14.93 -3.47 0.68
CA ARG A 32 15.11 -3.10 -0.73
C ARG A 32 14.20 -1.93 -1.13
N ILE A 33 12.91 -1.97 -0.77
CA ILE A 33 11.97 -0.86 -1.04
C ILE A 33 12.45 0.42 -0.35
N VAL A 34 12.90 0.34 0.91
CA VAL A 34 13.46 1.48 1.63
C VAL A 34 14.66 2.07 0.90
N ALA A 35 15.57 1.22 0.39
CA ALA A 35 16.75 1.67 -0.36
C ALA A 35 16.38 2.30 -1.72
N ILE A 36 15.48 1.68 -2.49
CA ILE A 36 15.01 2.20 -3.79
C ILE A 36 14.41 3.61 -3.63
N ARG A 37 13.59 3.78 -2.60
CA ARG A 37 12.86 5.01 -2.34
C ARG A 37 13.65 6.02 -1.50
N LYS A 38 14.81 5.65 -0.96
CA LYS A 38 15.57 6.44 0.04
C LYS A 38 14.68 6.91 1.20
N LEU A 39 13.85 6.00 1.71
CA LEU A 39 12.89 6.32 2.76
C LEU A 39 13.60 6.60 4.09
N PRO A 40 13.09 7.55 4.90
CA PRO A 40 13.63 7.79 6.22
C PRO A 40 13.34 6.61 7.17
N ASP A 41 14.14 6.49 8.22
CA ASP A 41 13.91 5.53 9.28
C ASP A 41 12.50 5.65 9.86
N GLY A 42 11.83 4.52 10.00
CA GLY A 42 10.47 4.49 10.54
C GLY A 42 9.38 4.94 9.56
N HIS A 43 9.66 4.91 8.26
CA HIS A 43 8.65 5.18 7.24
C HIS A 43 7.41 4.28 7.42
N ASN A 44 6.23 4.87 7.25
CA ASN A 44 4.96 4.17 7.39
C ASN A 44 4.54 3.53 6.06
N PHE A 45 4.68 2.21 5.99
CA PHE A 45 4.14 1.46 4.87
C PHE A 45 2.61 1.33 4.96
N THR A 46 2.01 1.04 3.82
CA THR A 46 0.58 0.74 3.71
C THR A 46 0.40 -0.75 3.41
N LEU A 47 -0.55 -1.40 4.07
CA LEU A 47 -1.05 -2.70 3.64
C LEU A 47 -2.14 -2.49 2.60
N VAL A 48 -1.94 -3.06 1.44
CA VAL A 48 -2.92 -3.10 0.36
C VAL A 48 -3.65 -4.42 0.43
N CYS A 49 -4.95 -4.34 0.71
CA CYS A 49 -5.84 -5.47 0.94
C CYS A 49 -6.78 -5.70 -0.25
N SER A 50 -7.24 -6.94 -0.41
CA SER A 50 -8.22 -7.31 -1.45
C SER A 50 -9.63 -6.82 -1.14
N ASP A 51 -9.99 -6.75 0.14
CA ASP A 51 -11.31 -6.36 0.62
C ASP A 51 -11.31 -5.88 2.08
N LEU A 52 -12.51 -5.53 2.57
CA LEU A 52 -12.72 -5.06 3.94
C LEU A 52 -12.54 -6.16 5.00
N SER A 53 -12.77 -7.40 4.64
CA SER A 53 -12.62 -8.54 5.55
C SER A 53 -11.15 -8.71 5.91
N GLU A 54 -10.30 -8.70 4.89
CA GLU A 54 -8.86 -8.77 5.04
C GLU A 54 -8.31 -7.57 5.84
N LEU A 55 -8.80 -6.35 5.54
CA LEU A 55 -8.45 -5.14 6.29
C LEU A 55 -8.75 -5.29 7.79
N SER A 56 -9.91 -5.87 8.13
CA SER A 56 -10.34 -6.07 9.52
C SER A 56 -9.47 -7.07 10.29
N THR A 57 -8.74 -7.93 9.60
CA THR A 57 -7.76 -8.85 10.22
C THR A 57 -6.58 -8.07 10.82
N TYR A 58 -6.10 -7.05 10.13
CA TYR A 58 -4.89 -6.32 10.50
C TYR A 58 -5.13 -5.05 11.31
N ALA A 59 -6.38 -4.58 11.39
CA ALA A 59 -6.73 -3.39 12.16
C ALA A 59 -8.00 -3.52 12.98
N THR A 60 -8.02 -2.83 14.11
CA THR A 60 -9.23 -2.66 14.90
C THR A 60 -10.10 -1.59 14.27
N VAL A 61 -11.33 -1.95 13.93
CA VAL A 61 -12.27 -1.07 13.23
C VAL A 61 -13.54 -0.92 14.06
N SER A 62 -13.88 0.31 14.47
CA SER A 62 -15.17 0.60 15.11
C SER A 62 -16.31 0.56 14.07
N ASN A 63 -17.55 0.42 14.53
CA ASN A 63 -18.72 0.41 13.63
C ASN A 63 -18.84 1.70 12.80
N VAL A 64 -18.46 2.85 13.36
CA VAL A 64 -18.47 4.13 12.66
C VAL A 64 -17.38 4.16 11.60
N ALA A 65 -16.15 3.78 11.96
CA ALA A 65 -15.05 3.68 11.04
C ALA A 65 -15.34 2.69 9.90
N TYR A 66 -15.93 1.54 10.21
CA TYR A 66 -16.33 0.54 9.22
C TYR A 66 -17.28 1.11 8.15
N ARG A 67 -18.31 1.86 8.57
CA ARG A 67 -19.24 2.49 7.62
C ARG A 67 -18.53 3.49 6.71
N LEU A 68 -17.64 4.32 7.27
CA LEU A 68 -16.87 5.28 6.51
C LEU A 68 -15.94 4.57 5.49
N ILE A 69 -15.22 3.56 5.94
CA ILE A 69 -14.32 2.78 5.08
C ILE A 69 -15.12 2.10 3.97
N LYS A 70 -16.23 1.43 4.30
CA LYS A 70 -17.09 0.75 3.34
C LYS A 70 -17.60 1.67 2.22
N ASN A 71 -17.93 2.91 2.56
CA ASN A 71 -18.44 3.89 1.58
C ASN A 71 -17.32 4.49 0.69
N ASN A 72 -16.05 4.27 1.03
CA ASN A 72 -14.90 4.84 0.34
C ASN A 72 -13.91 3.77 -0.16
N THR A 73 -14.31 2.51 -0.16
CA THR A 73 -13.54 1.38 -0.70
C THR A 73 -14.39 0.58 -1.69
N PRO A 74 -13.75 0.07 -2.76
CA PRO A 74 -12.37 0.32 -3.17
C PRO A 74 -12.14 1.78 -3.56
N GLY A 75 -10.87 2.26 -3.44
CA GLY A 75 -10.58 3.66 -3.80
C GLY A 75 -9.21 4.15 -3.33
N ARG A 76 -9.01 5.45 -3.51
CA ARG A 76 -7.72 6.13 -3.34
C ARG A 76 -7.33 6.42 -1.89
N TYR A 77 -8.19 6.10 -0.94
CA TYR A 77 -7.95 6.43 0.46
C TYR A 77 -7.10 5.38 1.16
N THR A 78 -6.14 5.85 1.94
CA THR A 78 -5.43 5.03 2.92
C THR A 78 -5.95 5.39 4.32
N PHE A 79 -6.49 4.40 5.03
CA PHE A 79 -7.03 4.55 6.37
C PHE A 79 -5.96 4.21 7.39
N ILE A 80 -5.63 5.14 8.27
CA ILE A 80 -4.67 4.91 9.36
C ILE A 80 -5.45 4.42 10.57
N LEU A 81 -5.25 3.16 10.92
CA LEU A 81 -6.01 2.45 11.95
C LEU A 81 -5.08 1.83 13.00
N THR A 82 -5.64 1.54 14.18
CA THR A 82 -4.91 0.79 15.22
C THR A 82 -4.68 -0.64 14.75
N ALA A 83 -3.42 -1.05 14.71
CA ALA A 83 -3.03 -2.38 14.27
C ALA A 83 -3.43 -3.46 15.29
N THR A 84 -3.80 -4.64 14.78
CA THR A 84 -4.00 -5.85 15.59
C THR A 84 -2.67 -6.55 15.87
N LYS A 85 -2.71 -7.65 16.61
CA LYS A 85 -1.55 -8.50 16.89
C LYS A 85 -1.08 -9.31 15.68
N GLU A 86 -1.95 -9.45 14.67
CA GLU A 86 -1.65 -10.17 13.42
C GLU A 86 -0.59 -9.43 12.57
N LEU A 87 -0.46 -8.11 12.77
CA LEU A 87 0.56 -7.33 12.10
C LEU A 87 1.93 -7.49 12.79
N PRO A 88 3.01 -7.82 12.06
CA PRO A 88 4.37 -7.81 12.61
C PRO A 88 4.73 -6.47 13.26
N ARG A 89 5.25 -6.50 14.48
CA ARG A 89 5.53 -5.29 15.28
C ARG A 89 6.38 -4.24 14.57
N ARG A 90 7.30 -4.68 13.71
CA ARG A 90 8.18 -3.79 12.92
C ARG A 90 7.45 -2.93 11.88
N LEU A 91 6.24 -3.35 11.47
CA LEU A 91 5.40 -2.62 10.51
C LEU A 91 4.48 -1.61 11.18
N MET A 92 4.38 -1.67 12.51
CA MET A 92 3.59 -0.71 13.28
C MET A 92 4.39 0.57 13.51
N THR A 93 3.74 1.70 13.41
CA THR A 93 4.32 2.96 13.87
C THR A 93 4.67 2.84 15.35
N SER A 94 5.94 3.00 15.69
CA SER A 94 6.49 2.70 17.03
C SER A 94 5.76 3.41 18.19
N LYS A 95 5.28 4.63 17.96
CA LYS A 95 4.61 5.44 18.99
C LYS A 95 3.12 5.17 19.12
N ARG A 96 2.41 4.83 18.04
CA ARG A 96 0.95 4.77 18.02
C ARG A 96 0.39 3.38 17.71
N LYS A 97 1.23 2.41 17.34
CA LYS A 97 0.82 1.06 16.93
C LYS A 97 -0.25 1.11 15.83
N THR A 98 -0.07 1.99 14.86
CA THR A 98 -0.99 2.16 13.73
C THR A 98 -0.37 1.62 12.44
N ILE A 99 -1.24 1.33 11.48
CA ILE A 99 -0.88 0.91 10.12
C ILE A 99 -1.81 1.61 9.13
N GLY A 100 -1.28 1.97 7.96
CA GLY A 100 -2.08 2.40 6.82
C GLY A 100 -2.67 1.18 6.10
N LEU A 101 -3.97 1.21 5.79
CA LEU A 101 -4.67 0.15 5.07
C LEU A 101 -5.43 0.75 3.90
N ARG A 102 -5.44 0.04 2.77
CA ARG A 102 -6.11 0.47 1.55
C ARG A 102 -6.66 -0.72 0.79
N VAL A 103 -7.84 -0.55 0.19
CA VAL A 103 -8.38 -1.42 -0.85
C VAL A 103 -8.38 -0.61 -2.16
N PRO A 104 -7.49 -0.91 -3.13
CA PRO A 104 -7.35 -0.11 -4.34
C PRO A 104 -8.51 -0.34 -5.30
N ASP A 105 -8.89 0.70 -6.06
CA ASP A 105 -9.83 0.58 -7.18
C ASP A 105 -9.04 0.37 -8.49
N ASN A 106 -8.37 -0.77 -8.57
CA ASN A 106 -7.60 -1.16 -9.75
C ASN A 106 -7.69 -2.68 -9.92
N GLN A 107 -8.17 -3.13 -11.08
CA GLN A 107 -8.44 -4.54 -11.33
C GLN A 107 -7.18 -5.41 -11.25
N ILE A 108 -6.05 -4.94 -11.79
CA ILE A 108 -4.77 -5.68 -11.76
C ILE A 108 -4.30 -5.87 -10.32
N ALA A 109 -4.36 -4.81 -9.51
CA ALA A 109 -4.00 -4.90 -8.10
C ALA A 109 -4.93 -5.85 -7.33
N LEU A 110 -6.24 -5.79 -7.56
CA LEU A 110 -7.21 -6.67 -6.92
C LEU A 110 -7.05 -8.12 -7.33
N ASP A 111 -6.79 -8.40 -8.62
CA ASP A 111 -6.58 -9.77 -9.10
C ASP A 111 -5.27 -10.35 -8.56
N LEU A 112 -4.23 -9.53 -8.46
CA LEU A 112 -2.97 -9.92 -7.82
C LEU A 112 -3.17 -10.29 -6.35
N LEU A 113 -3.87 -9.45 -5.58
CA LEU A 113 -4.18 -9.68 -4.17
C LEU A 113 -5.02 -10.94 -3.96
N LYS A 114 -6.06 -11.14 -4.77
CA LYS A 114 -6.89 -12.35 -4.74
C LYS A 114 -6.09 -13.62 -5.06
N ALA A 115 -5.22 -13.56 -6.07
CA ALA A 115 -4.37 -14.68 -6.44
C ALA A 115 -3.29 -14.98 -5.39
N LEU A 116 -2.83 -13.96 -4.68
CA LEU A 116 -1.86 -14.08 -3.59
C LEU A 116 -2.51 -14.66 -2.32
N GLY A 117 -3.76 -14.24 -2.02
CA GLY A 117 -4.52 -14.66 -0.84
C GLY A 117 -4.10 -13.96 0.46
N GLU A 118 -3.31 -12.90 0.37
CA GLU A 118 -2.85 -12.09 1.49
C GLU A 118 -2.49 -10.67 1.05
N PRO A 119 -2.45 -9.67 1.96
CA PRO A 119 -2.14 -8.30 1.61
C PRO A 119 -0.69 -8.13 1.16
N ILE A 120 -0.45 -7.07 0.39
CA ILE A 120 0.89 -6.63 -0.02
C ILE A 120 1.31 -5.45 0.85
N LEU A 121 2.54 -5.51 1.38
CA LEU A 121 3.18 -4.34 1.99
C LEU A 121 3.63 -3.41 0.89
N SER A 122 3.19 -2.16 0.92
CA SER A 122 3.30 -1.26 -0.20
C SER A 122 3.71 0.17 0.17
N CYS A 123 4.35 0.84 -0.76
CA CYS A 123 4.50 2.30 -0.77
C CYS A 123 4.38 2.84 -2.20
N SER A 124 3.93 4.10 -2.33
CA SER A 124 3.82 4.76 -3.63
C SER A 124 5.18 4.84 -4.33
N LEU A 125 5.19 4.66 -5.65
CA LEU A 125 6.38 4.83 -6.46
C LEU A 125 6.63 6.33 -6.69
N MET A 126 7.51 6.90 -5.90
CA MET A 126 7.99 8.28 -5.99
C MET A 126 9.50 8.22 -5.85
N LEU A 127 10.25 8.44 -6.91
CA LEU A 127 11.72 8.37 -6.84
C LEU A 127 12.30 9.68 -6.28
N PRO A 128 13.45 9.61 -5.58
CA PRO A 128 14.01 10.75 -4.85
C PRO A 128 14.30 11.99 -5.70
N ASP A 129 14.62 11.79 -6.96
CA ASP A 129 14.95 12.87 -7.89
C ASP A 129 13.70 13.58 -8.46
N ASN A 130 12.50 13.01 -8.22
CA ASN A 130 11.21 13.51 -8.70
C ASN A 130 10.10 13.28 -7.66
N GLU A 131 10.29 13.76 -6.43
CA GLU A 131 9.34 13.53 -5.31
C GLU A 131 7.91 14.04 -5.58
N HIS A 132 7.74 14.91 -6.57
CA HIS A 132 6.44 15.49 -6.94
C HIS A 132 5.82 14.86 -8.19
N MET A 133 6.53 13.98 -8.88
CA MET A 133 6.01 13.28 -10.06
C MET A 133 5.68 11.83 -9.74
N THR A 134 4.43 11.47 -9.94
CA THR A 134 4.03 10.07 -10.03
C THR A 134 4.48 9.53 -11.38
N TYR A 135 5.33 8.54 -11.38
CA TYR A 135 5.68 7.84 -12.61
C TYR A 135 4.42 7.20 -13.20
N SER A 136 4.13 7.54 -14.43
CA SER A 136 2.95 7.05 -15.17
C SER A 136 3.32 6.30 -16.45
N ASP A 137 4.51 6.54 -16.95
CA ASP A 137 5.03 5.88 -18.14
C ASP A 137 5.74 4.57 -17.74
N PRO A 138 5.26 3.40 -18.18
CA PRO A 138 5.89 2.11 -17.91
C PRO A 138 7.34 2.02 -18.41
N GLU A 139 7.68 2.68 -19.51
CA GLU A 139 9.05 2.65 -20.06
C GLU A 139 10.01 3.44 -19.17
N GLU A 140 9.61 4.62 -18.67
CA GLU A 140 10.40 5.35 -17.67
C GLU A 140 10.62 4.52 -16.40
N ILE A 141 9.57 3.86 -15.92
CA ILE A 141 9.64 2.99 -14.74
C ILE A 141 10.63 1.86 -15.00
N ARG A 142 10.57 1.26 -16.19
CA ARG A 142 11.44 0.16 -16.58
C ARG A 142 12.90 0.62 -16.64
N GLU A 143 13.19 1.72 -17.31
CA GLU A 143 14.54 2.26 -17.41
C GLU A 143 15.15 2.55 -16.03
N CYS A 144 14.36 3.10 -15.11
CA CYS A 144 14.82 3.43 -13.78
C CYS A 144 14.96 2.23 -12.84
N LEU A 145 14.09 1.22 -12.95
CA LEU A 145 13.92 0.22 -11.90
C LEU A 145 14.15 -1.24 -12.32
N GLU A 146 14.30 -1.56 -13.61
CA GLU A 146 14.41 -2.95 -14.07
C GLU A 146 15.51 -3.78 -13.36
N ARG A 147 16.57 -3.10 -12.89
CA ARG A 147 17.69 -3.74 -12.17
C ARG A 147 17.52 -3.73 -10.65
N GLN A 148 16.48 -3.09 -10.14
CA GLN A 148 16.26 -2.90 -8.71
C GLN A 148 15.07 -3.69 -8.18
N VAL A 149 14.14 -4.07 -9.08
CA VAL A 149 12.93 -4.83 -8.77
C VAL A 149 12.90 -6.13 -9.56
N ASP A 150 12.08 -7.08 -9.12
CA ASP A 150 12.03 -8.42 -9.70
C ASP A 150 10.91 -8.55 -10.75
N LEU A 151 9.94 -7.64 -10.74
CA LEU A 151 8.84 -7.60 -11.72
C LEU A 151 8.24 -6.19 -11.80
N ILE A 152 7.93 -5.77 -13.02
CA ILE A 152 7.12 -4.58 -13.28
C ILE A 152 5.85 -5.04 -13.99
N ILE A 153 4.70 -4.78 -13.37
CA ILE A 153 3.37 -5.09 -13.91
C ILE A 153 2.78 -3.81 -14.46
N HIS A 154 2.39 -3.82 -15.73
CA HIS A 154 1.68 -2.70 -16.35
C HIS A 154 0.49 -3.20 -17.17
N PRO A 155 -0.59 -2.44 -17.29
CA PRO A 155 -1.67 -2.75 -18.20
C PRO A 155 -1.24 -2.44 -19.64
N ASP A 156 -1.70 -3.26 -20.60
CA ASP A 156 -1.49 -3.02 -22.03
C ASP A 156 -2.18 -1.72 -22.51
N ASN A 157 -3.10 -1.19 -21.72
CA ASN A 157 -3.78 0.07 -21.97
C ASN A 157 -3.57 1.03 -20.78
N LEU A 158 -2.80 2.07 -21.01
CA LEU A 158 -2.59 3.17 -20.07
C LEU A 158 -3.86 3.97 -19.88
N PHE A 159 -4.47 3.88 -18.70
CA PHE A 159 -5.41 4.92 -18.26
C PHE A 159 -4.60 6.09 -17.70
N PRO A 160 -4.97 7.33 -18.06
CA PRO A 160 -4.28 8.49 -17.51
C PRO A 160 -4.49 8.52 -15.99
N LEU A 161 -3.37 8.53 -15.36
CA LEU A 161 -3.26 8.69 -13.95
C LEU A 161 -3.79 9.94 -13.46
N LEU A 162 -4.38 9.98 -12.29
CA LEU A 162 -4.18 11.09 -11.82
C LEU A 162 -4.68 11.77 -10.69
N LEU A 163 -4.71 11.29 -9.47
CA LEU A 163 -4.84 12.18 -8.32
C LEU A 163 -4.02 11.65 -7.13
N PRO A 164 -3.45 12.53 -6.30
CA PRO A 164 -2.66 12.09 -5.15
C PRO A 164 -3.47 11.24 -4.18
N VAL A 165 -2.80 10.31 -3.52
CA VAL A 165 -3.38 9.52 -2.42
C VAL A 165 -3.69 10.48 -1.27
N HIS A 166 -4.96 10.56 -0.88
CA HIS A 166 -5.34 11.29 0.31
C HIS A 166 -5.15 10.39 1.55
N LEU A 167 -4.27 10.84 2.45
CA LEU A 167 -4.15 10.25 3.77
C LEU A 167 -5.29 10.79 4.63
N LEU A 168 -6.22 9.93 5.02
CA LEU A 168 -7.20 10.27 6.02
C LEU A 168 -6.60 10.08 7.41
N PRO A 169 -6.65 11.09 8.29
CA PRO A 169 -6.18 10.96 9.66
C PRO A 169 -6.99 9.90 10.43
N THR A 170 -6.37 9.37 11.43
CA THR A 170 -6.89 8.28 12.28
C THR A 170 -8.32 8.55 12.73
N VAL A 171 -9.24 7.71 12.30
CA VAL A 171 -10.68 7.83 12.63
C VAL A 171 -10.98 7.59 14.12
N ASN A 172 -9.98 7.17 14.93
CA ASN A 172 -10.21 6.65 16.28
C ASN A 172 -10.21 7.66 17.45
N ARG A 173 -10.17 8.98 17.25
CA ARG A 173 -10.08 9.90 18.42
C ARG A 173 -11.01 11.10 18.47
N HIS A 174 -11.82 11.37 17.49
CA HIS A 174 -12.65 12.61 17.53
C HIS A 174 -14.17 12.39 17.50
N LEU A 175 -14.67 11.16 17.40
CA LEU A 175 -16.11 10.90 17.38
C LEU A 175 -16.66 10.40 18.74
N GLU A 176 -15.83 10.13 19.72
CA GLU A 176 -16.31 9.74 21.07
C GLU A 176 -16.63 10.93 22.00
N ASN A 177 -16.29 12.16 21.60
CA ASN A 177 -16.51 13.36 22.44
C ASN A 177 -17.60 14.30 21.93
N GLN A 178 -18.47 13.86 21.02
CA GLN A 178 -19.66 14.62 20.61
C GLN A 178 -20.92 13.75 20.69
N CYS A 179 -21.24 13.27 21.86
CA CYS A 179 -22.58 12.89 22.29
C CYS A 179 -22.75 13.31 23.75
#